data_cb897fa0f1002149252e63b0a3921e94
#
_entry.id   cb897fa0f1002149252e63b0a3921e94
#
_cell.length_a   1.000
_cell.length_b   1.000
_cell.length_c   1.000
_cell.angle_alpha   90.00
_cell.angle_beta   90.00
_cell.angle_gamma   90.00
#
_symmetry.space_group_name_H-M   'P 1'
#
loop_
_entity.id
_entity.type
_entity.pdbx_description
1 polymer ?
#
loop_
_entity_poly.entity_id
_entity_poly.type
_entity_poly.pdbx_seq_one_letter_code
_entity_poly.pdbx_strand_id
1 'polypeptide(L)'
;MVKTTVSVIKCDVGSVAGHVVVPKPVMNIAERMLSEAEETGLINSHFVFNAGDDLELLMVHQRGVDNPEIHGLAWKIFQEGAKKATELKLYGAGQDILKTAFSGNVRGMGPGVAEMEFEERGSDPIIVFAADKTEPGAFNYLLFRVFADPFNTAGLVIDPRMTEGFKFEVLDVLESKKVTLKCPEEMYELLALIGTTGRYVIYRVWRAIDNLICAVSSTTKLSLIAGRYVGKDDPVCIIRTQHGLPATGEVLAPLMHSYLVAGWMRGSHWGPLMPVSLKDSRCTVFDGPPRIVGIGFQVSNGRIAEDDEGKPMIIDLLADPAFDMARREAMAIAATLRRMGEFEPARLGAEAMEYTTLPKVLEKLKDRFEPA
;
A
#
# COMPACT_ATOMS: atom_id res chain seq x y z
N MET A 1 -16.97 20.45 9.95
CA MET A 1 -16.81 18.98 9.88
C MET A 1 -15.47 18.65 10.48
N VAL A 2 -15.32 17.48 11.09
CA VAL A 2 -14.05 17.05 11.67
C VAL A 2 -13.11 16.67 10.50
N LYS A 3 -11.90 17.21 10.51
CA LYS A 3 -10.86 16.90 9.54
C LYS A 3 -9.95 15.85 10.15
N THR A 4 -9.93 14.67 9.54
CA THR A 4 -9.26 13.49 10.06
C THR A 4 -8.18 13.03 9.10
N THR A 5 -7.06 12.58 9.64
CA THR A 5 -5.94 11.99 8.89
C THR A 5 -5.76 10.55 9.33
N VAL A 6 -5.70 9.66 8.36
CA VAL A 6 -5.24 8.28 8.53
C VAL A 6 -3.84 8.18 7.97
N SER A 7 -2.88 7.83 8.81
CA SER A 7 -1.48 7.61 8.44
C SER A 7 -1.13 6.15 8.66
N VAL A 8 -0.57 5.50 7.64
CA VAL A 8 0.05 4.19 7.76
C VAL A 8 1.51 4.34 7.39
N ILE A 9 2.39 4.09 8.35
CA ILE A 9 3.84 4.22 8.18
C ILE A 9 4.48 2.87 8.46
N LYS A 10 5.26 2.39 7.51
CA LYS A 10 5.85 1.05 7.56
C LYS A 10 7.37 1.06 7.54
N CYS A 11 7.98 0.00 8.08
CA CYS A 11 9.44 -0.15 8.09
C CYS A 11 9.86 -1.60 8.33
N ASP A 12 10.85 -2.09 7.58
CA ASP A 12 11.59 -3.29 7.96
C ASP A 12 12.65 -2.94 9.02
N VAL A 13 12.41 -3.40 10.23
CA VAL A 13 13.28 -3.15 11.39
C VAL A 13 14.00 -4.39 11.88
N GLY A 14 13.71 -5.54 11.29
CA GLY A 14 14.33 -6.83 11.59
C GLY A 14 13.32 -7.95 11.80
N SER A 15 13.68 -9.12 11.34
CA SER A 15 12.77 -10.26 11.17
C SER A 15 13.34 -11.58 11.66
N VAL A 16 12.47 -12.57 11.84
CA VAL A 16 12.82 -13.92 12.30
C VAL A 16 12.86 -14.87 11.12
N ALA A 17 13.91 -15.73 11.11
CA ALA A 17 14.20 -16.72 10.08
C ALA A 17 14.43 -16.11 8.68
N GLY A 18 15.19 -15.03 8.59
CA GLY A 18 15.37 -14.26 7.38
C GLY A 18 14.20 -13.28 7.18
N HIS A 19 13.90 -12.89 5.97
CA HIS A 19 12.82 -11.97 5.61
C HIS A 19 11.43 -12.63 5.68
N VAL A 20 10.99 -13.07 6.87
CA VAL A 20 9.76 -13.86 6.99
C VAL A 20 8.65 -13.12 7.74
N VAL A 21 8.95 -12.63 8.95
CA VAL A 21 7.91 -12.03 9.79
C VAL A 21 8.50 -11.14 10.89
N VAL A 22 7.80 -10.06 11.21
CA VAL A 22 8.11 -9.20 12.37
C VAL A 22 7.85 -9.97 13.67
N PRO A 23 8.82 -10.09 14.59
CA PRO A 23 8.61 -10.83 15.82
C PRO A 23 7.83 -10.01 16.87
N LYS A 24 7.05 -10.71 17.70
CA LYS A 24 6.23 -10.12 18.76
C LYS A 24 6.95 -9.08 19.65
N PRO A 25 8.21 -9.27 20.08
CA PRO A 25 8.89 -8.26 20.90
C PRO A 25 9.06 -6.90 20.22
N VAL A 26 9.19 -6.87 18.88
CA VAL A 26 9.27 -5.62 18.10
C VAL A 26 7.88 -4.99 17.99
N MET A 27 6.85 -5.77 17.67
CA MET A 27 5.47 -5.29 17.63
C MET A 27 5.00 -4.72 18.98
N ASN A 28 5.37 -5.35 20.11
CA ASN A 28 5.01 -4.87 21.44
C ASN A 28 5.63 -3.51 21.78
N ILE A 29 6.80 -3.17 21.23
CA ILE A 29 7.39 -1.82 21.37
C ILE A 29 6.53 -0.80 20.64
N ALA A 30 6.12 -1.10 19.40
CA ALA A 30 5.27 -0.21 18.63
C ALA A 30 3.93 0.02 19.34
N GLU A 31 3.29 -1.06 19.78
CA GLU A 31 2.01 -1.01 20.51
C GLU A 31 2.10 -0.13 21.76
N ARG A 32 3.10 -0.35 22.61
CA ARG A 32 3.31 0.46 23.82
C ARG A 32 3.51 1.94 23.49
N MET A 33 4.37 2.26 22.51
CA MET A 33 4.70 3.66 22.20
C MET A 33 3.53 4.39 21.52
N LEU A 34 2.71 3.69 20.73
CA LEU A 34 1.50 4.26 20.17
C LEU A 34 0.42 4.44 21.23
N SER A 35 0.28 3.52 22.19
CA SER A 35 -0.63 3.69 23.33
C SER A 35 -0.24 4.91 24.15
N GLU A 36 1.05 5.10 24.45
CA GLU A 36 1.56 6.31 25.15
C GLU A 36 1.25 7.60 24.35
N ALA A 37 1.35 7.55 23.01
CA ALA A 37 1.02 8.69 22.15
C ALA A 37 -0.48 8.98 22.12
N GLU A 38 -1.34 7.97 22.22
CA GLU A 38 -2.79 8.11 22.33
C GLU A 38 -3.18 8.72 23.69
N GLU A 39 -2.59 8.23 24.80
CA GLU A 39 -2.81 8.77 26.14
C GLU A 39 -2.43 10.26 26.26
N THR A 40 -1.39 10.69 25.54
CA THR A 40 -0.95 12.10 25.50
C THR A 40 -1.73 12.95 24.50
N GLY A 41 -2.64 12.37 23.70
CA GLY A 41 -3.44 13.06 22.69
C GLY A 41 -2.65 13.50 21.44
N LEU A 42 -1.50 12.90 21.19
CA LEU A 42 -0.76 13.11 19.94
C LEU A 42 -1.48 12.45 18.76
N ILE A 43 -2.01 11.24 18.98
CA ILE A 43 -2.90 10.52 18.08
C ILE A 43 -4.21 10.21 18.80
N ASN A 44 -5.26 9.88 18.04
CA ASN A 44 -6.58 9.60 18.63
C ASN A 44 -6.86 8.11 18.75
N SER A 45 -6.31 7.29 17.86
CA SER A 45 -6.36 5.83 17.91
C SER A 45 -5.28 5.22 17.02
N HIS A 46 -4.96 3.96 17.25
CA HIS A 46 -3.93 3.25 16.49
C HIS A 46 -4.24 1.76 16.35
N PHE A 47 -3.48 1.12 15.44
CA PHE A 47 -3.41 -0.33 15.32
C PHE A 47 -2.05 -0.74 14.77
N VAL A 48 -1.42 -1.75 15.37
CA VAL A 48 -0.14 -2.32 14.94
C VAL A 48 -0.37 -3.65 14.26
N PHE A 49 0.16 -3.82 13.06
CA PHE A 49 0.12 -5.10 12.34
C PHE A 49 1.41 -5.30 11.54
N ASN A 50 1.47 -6.36 10.76
CA ASN A 50 2.59 -6.59 9.85
C ASN A 50 2.11 -7.20 8.53
N ALA A 51 2.83 -6.90 7.46
CA ALA A 51 2.79 -7.61 6.20
C ALA A 51 4.18 -8.21 5.97
N GLY A 52 4.29 -9.55 6.06
CA GLY A 52 5.60 -10.18 6.05
C GLY A 52 6.52 -9.68 7.15
N ASP A 53 7.69 -9.17 6.78
CA ASP A 53 8.69 -8.59 7.69
C ASP A 53 8.61 -7.06 7.84
N ASP A 54 7.64 -6.41 7.19
CA ASP A 54 7.34 -4.99 7.41
C ASP A 54 6.45 -4.78 8.65
N LEU A 55 6.89 -3.91 9.55
CA LEU A 55 6.10 -3.40 10.68
C LEU A 55 5.23 -2.24 10.22
N GLU A 56 3.93 -2.34 10.44
CA GLU A 56 2.92 -1.36 10.02
C GLU A 56 2.35 -0.60 11.22
N LEU A 57 2.42 0.72 11.18
CA LEU A 57 1.86 1.63 12.17
C LEU A 57 0.66 2.36 11.58
N LEU A 58 -0.56 1.92 11.90
CA LEU A 58 -1.78 2.65 11.57
C LEU A 58 -2.08 3.64 12.69
N MET A 59 -2.22 4.91 12.35
CA MET A 59 -2.53 6.01 13.26
C MET A 59 -3.69 6.85 12.71
N VAL A 60 -4.64 7.19 13.55
CA VAL A 60 -5.70 8.16 13.23
C VAL A 60 -5.54 9.39 14.09
N HIS A 61 -5.50 10.57 13.48
CA HIS A 61 -5.23 11.84 14.16
C HIS A 61 -5.84 13.04 13.40
N GLN A 62 -5.67 14.24 13.93
CA GLN A 62 -6.18 15.50 13.36
C GLN A 62 -5.06 16.51 13.06
N ARG A 63 -3.86 16.02 12.77
CA ARG A 63 -2.64 16.82 12.60
C ARG A 63 -2.30 17.14 11.14
N GLY A 64 -3.08 16.61 10.18
CA GLY A 64 -2.78 16.71 8.75
C GLY A 64 -1.68 15.77 8.28
N VAL A 65 -1.51 15.70 6.95
CA VAL A 65 -0.45 14.91 6.32
C VAL A 65 0.92 15.56 6.50
N ASP A 66 2.01 14.79 6.34
CA ASP A 66 3.40 15.22 6.50
C ASP A 66 3.69 15.88 7.86
N ASN A 67 2.95 15.52 8.91
CA ASN A 67 3.11 16.14 10.22
C ASN A 67 4.42 15.67 10.91
N PRO A 68 5.30 16.61 11.33
CA PRO A 68 6.61 16.26 11.90
C PRO A 68 6.54 15.53 13.25
N GLU A 69 5.49 15.75 14.05
CA GLU A 69 5.32 15.03 15.33
C GLU A 69 4.91 13.57 15.08
N ILE A 70 4.01 13.32 14.14
CA ILE A 70 3.58 11.97 13.74
C ILE A 70 4.73 11.20 13.10
N HIS A 71 5.43 11.83 12.14
CA HIS A 71 6.61 11.23 11.51
C HIS A 71 7.75 11.02 12.51
N GLY A 72 7.92 11.94 13.46
CA GLY A 72 8.89 11.83 14.56
C GLY A 72 8.58 10.66 15.50
N LEU A 73 7.31 10.44 15.82
CA LEU A 73 6.84 9.29 16.61
C LEU A 73 7.15 7.98 15.88
N ALA A 74 6.75 7.84 14.60
CA ALA A 74 7.04 6.66 13.81
C ALA A 74 8.54 6.36 13.74
N TRP A 75 9.37 7.38 13.51
CA TRP A 75 10.82 7.23 13.48
C TRP A 75 11.39 6.71 14.80
N LYS A 76 10.94 7.24 15.94
CA LYS A 76 11.35 6.76 17.27
C LYS A 76 10.95 5.31 17.48
N ILE A 77 9.74 4.92 17.10
CA ILE A 77 9.26 3.54 17.21
C ILE A 77 10.18 2.61 16.40
N PHE A 78 10.49 2.96 15.15
CA PHE A 78 11.37 2.15 14.32
C PHE A 78 12.80 2.06 14.87
N GLN A 79 13.34 3.14 15.45
CA GLN A 79 14.64 3.11 16.12
C GLN A 79 14.65 2.16 17.33
N GLU A 80 13.64 2.21 18.19
CA GLU A 80 13.53 1.30 19.34
C GLU A 80 13.27 -0.14 18.89
N GLY A 81 12.48 -0.34 17.84
CA GLY A 81 12.29 -1.65 17.21
C GLY A 81 13.60 -2.23 16.67
N ALA A 82 14.38 -1.45 15.93
CA ALA A 82 15.68 -1.86 15.40
C ALA A 82 16.71 -2.14 16.51
N LYS A 83 16.70 -1.36 17.57
CA LYS A 83 17.53 -1.61 18.76
C LYS A 83 17.17 -2.96 19.39
N LYS A 84 15.87 -3.23 19.55
CA LYS A 84 15.40 -4.53 20.06
C LYS A 84 15.76 -5.68 19.13
N ALA A 85 15.61 -5.49 17.82
CA ALA A 85 16.02 -6.46 16.81
C ALA A 85 17.52 -6.77 16.92
N THR A 86 18.36 -5.76 17.13
CA THR A 86 19.81 -5.91 17.33
C THR A 86 20.14 -6.69 18.62
N GLU A 87 19.46 -6.36 19.74
CA GLU A 87 19.61 -7.09 21.01
C GLU A 87 19.29 -8.58 20.86
N LEU A 88 18.25 -8.88 20.09
CA LEU A 88 17.79 -10.25 19.83
C LEU A 88 18.58 -10.93 18.70
N LYS A 89 19.53 -10.24 18.07
CA LYS A 89 20.31 -10.72 16.90
C LYS A 89 19.42 -11.18 15.75
N LEU A 90 18.34 -10.43 15.47
CA LEU A 90 17.45 -10.72 14.37
C LEU A 90 18.11 -10.44 13.02
N TYR A 91 17.61 -11.11 11.97
CA TYR A 91 18.06 -10.85 10.61
C TYR A 91 17.57 -9.46 10.16
N GLY A 92 18.40 -8.74 9.40
CA GLY A 92 18.03 -7.43 8.87
C GLY A 92 17.77 -6.35 9.93
N ALA A 93 18.30 -6.49 11.16
CA ALA A 93 18.07 -5.53 12.25
C ALA A 93 18.38 -4.09 11.82
N GLY A 94 17.35 -3.24 11.73
CA GLY A 94 17.46 -1.85 11.28
C GLY A 94 17.63 -1.68 9.76
N GLN A 95 17.22 -2.63 8.95
CA GLN A 95 17.45 -2.66 7.49
C GLN A 95 17.05 -1.36 6.80
N ASP A 96 15.88 -0.81 7.08
CA ASP A 96 15.38 0.41 6.44
C ASP A 96 15.91 1.71 7.06
N ILE A 97 16.53 1.67 8.23
CA ILE A 97 16.93 2.88 8.96
C ILE A 97 18.44 3.01 9.21
N LEU A 98 19.21 1.93 9.12
CA LEU A 98 20.65 1.91 9.36
C LEU A 98 21.42 1.65 8.07
N LYS A 99 22.27 2.59 7.66
CA LYS A 99 23.14 2.43 6.47
C LYS A 99 23.97 1.15 6.47
N THR A 100 24.38 0.68 7.65
CA THR A 100 25.22 -0.52 7.82
C THR A 100 24.45 -1.83 7.69
N ALA A 101 23.13 -1.81 7.83
CA ALA A 101 22.28 -2.99 7.75
C ALA A 101 21.54 -3.12 6.40
N PHE A 102 21.60 -2.06 5.58
CA PHE A 102 20.86 -2.02 4.32
C PHE A 102 21.37 -3.09 3.34
N SER A 103 20.42 -3.88 2.84
CA SER A 103 20.64 -4.83 1.73
C SER A 103 19.52 -4.65 0.71
N GLY A 104 19.85 -4.34 -0.54
CA GLY A 104 18.87 -4.15 -1.60
C GLY A 104 19.12 -2.89 -2.43
N ASN A 105 18.10 -2.42 -3.15
CA ASN A 105 18.22 -1.22 -3.97
C ASN A 105 17.87 0.05 -3.17
N VAL A 106 18.31 1.20 -3.67
CA VAL A 106 18.07 2.50 -3.01
C VAL A 106 16.57 2.83 -2.87
N ARG A 107 15.72 2.29 -3.74
CA ARG A 107 14.27 2.49 -3.68
C ARG A 107 13.64 1.80 -2.46
N GLY A 108 14.20 0.67 -2.00
CA GLY A 108 13.75 -0.02 -0.81
C GLY A 108 14.12 0.69 0.50
N MET A 109 15.08 1.61 0.50
CA MET A 109 15.56 2.29 1.72
C MET A 109 14.53 3.23 2.35
N GLY A 110 14.44 3.20 3.67
CA GLY A 110 13.67 4.12 4.49
C GLY A 110 12.21 3.71 4.70
N PRO A 111 11.59 4.20 5.78
CA PRO A 111 10.18 3.94 6.06
C PRO A 111 9.26 4.43 4.95
N GLY A 112 8.24 3.65 4.61
CA GLY A 112 7.19 4.02 3.67
C GLY A 112 6.05 4.76 4.35
N VAL A 113 5.39 5.67 3.63
CA VAL A 113 4.30 6.50 4.17
C VAL A 113 3.11 6.51 3.23
N ALA A 114 1.92 6.14 3.73
CA ALA A 114 0.64 6.42 3.11
C ALA A 114 -0.19 7.28 4.06
N GLU A 115 -0.66 8.43 3.62
CA GLU A 115 -1.45 9.34 4.43
C GLU A 115 -2.63 9.88 3.64
N MET A 116 -3.80 9.88 4.28
CA MET A 116 -5.03 10.42 3.72
C MET A 116 -5.70 11.36 4.71
N GLU A 117 -5.77 12.65 4.37
CA GLU A 117 -6.55 13.63 5.11
C GLU A 117 -7.90 13.85 4.41
N PHE A 118 -8.99 13.84 5.17
CA PHE A 118 -10.34 14.03 4.65
C PHE A 118 -11.28 14.66 5.68
N GLU A 119 -12.33 15.29 5.18
CA GLU A 119 -13.48 15.64 6.00
C GLU A 119 -14.36 14.42 6.19
N GLU A 120 -14.74 14.15 7.44
CA GLU A 120 -15.59 13.00 7.77
C GLU A 120 -17.00 13.20 7.21
N ARG A 121 -17.52 12.13 6.64
CA ARG A 121 -18.93 11.96 6.29
C ARG A 121 -19.69 11.43 7.53
N GLY A 122 -20.97 11.19 7.43
CA GLY A 122 -21.73 10.58 8.54
C GLY A 122 -21.26 9.18 8.94
N SER A 123 -20.46 8.53 8.06
CA SER A 123 -19.82 7.23 8.26
C SER A 123 -18.72 7.09 7.23
N ASP A 124 -17.50 6.77 7.67
CA ASP A 124 -16.33 6.58 6.81
C ASP A 124 -15.72 5.18 6.98
N PRO A 125 -16.23 4.18 6.24
CA PRO A 125 -15.57 2.89 6.15
C PRO A 125 -14.27 3.03 5.38
N ILE A 126 -13.19 2.49 5.96
CA ILE A 126 -11.84 2.54 5.39
C ILE A 126 -11.29 1.13 5.29
N ILE A 127 -10.62 0.85 4.19
CA ILE A 127 -9.81 -0.35 3.98
C ILE A 127 -8.35 0.08 3.88
N VAL A 128 -7.48 -0.62 4.58
CA VAL A 128 -6.03 -0.52 4.42
C VAL A 128 -5.50 -1.86 3.93
N PHE A 129 -4.81 -1.84 2.81
CA PHE A 129 -4.03 -2.95 2.32
C PHE A 129 -2.54 -2.69 2.54
N ALA A 130 -1.80 -3.72 2.92
CA ALA A 130 -0.35 -3.71 2.94
C ALA A 130 0.18 -4.91 2.15
N ALA A 131 1.16 -4.66 1.29
CA ALA A 131 1.81 -5.67 0.49
C ALA A 131 3.22 -5.95 1.00
N ASP A 132 3.75 -7.14 0.70
CA ASP A 132 5.14 -7.54 0.97
C ASP A 132 5.71 -8.32 -0.21
N LYS A 133 6.99 -8.09 -0.51
CA LYS A 133 7.75 -8.63 -1.65
C LYS A 133 7.22 -8.14 -3.00
N THR A 134 6.92 -6.84 -3.06
CA THR A 134 6.35 -6.18 -4.24
C THR A 134 7.07 -4.87 -4.57
N GLU A 135 7.01 -4.45 -5.83
CA GLU A 135 7.40 -3.09 -6.24
C GLU A 135 6.27 -2.07 -6.01
N PRO A 136 6.57 -0.76 -6.10
CA PRO A 136 5.61 0.33 -5.83
C PRO A 136 4.29 0.23 -6.58
N GLY A 137 4.27 -0.36 -7.79
CA GLY A 137 3.08 -0.49 -8.63
C GLY A 137 2.15 -1.66 -8.31
N ALA A 138 2.32 -2.34 -7.18
CA ALA A 138 1.53 -3.53 -6.83
C ALA A 138 0.02 -3.27 -6.78
N PHE A 139 -0.41 -2.06 -6.44
CA PHE A 139 -1.83 -1.70 -6.37
C PHE A 139 -2.39 -1.06 -7.66
N ASN A 140 -1.60 -0.92 -8.74
CA ASN A 140 -2.08 -0.33 -9.98
C ASN A 140 -3.31 -1.07 -10.54
N TYR A 141 -3.24 -2.39 -10.61
CA TYR A 141 -4.36 -3.22 -11.10
C TYR A 141 -5.60 -3.09 -10.20
N LEU A 142 -5.42 -3.20 -8.90
CA LEU A 142 -6.50 -3.06 -7.92
C LEU A 142 -7.20 -1.71 -8.06
N LEU A 143 -6.46 -0.61 -8.03
CA LEU A 143 -7.02 0.74 -8.09
C LEU A 143 -7.70 1.03 -9.44
N PHE A 144 -7.14 0.54 -10.54
CA PHE A 144 -7.79 0.62 -11.84
C PHE A 144 -9.14 -0.13 -11.83
N ARG A 145 -9.15 -1.39 -11.38
CA ARG A 145 -10.37 -2.21 -11.33
C ARG A 145 -11.45 -1.56 -10.48
N VAL A 146 -11.08 -1.02 -9.34
CA VAL A 146 -12.03 -0.42 -8.38
C VAL A 146 -12.59 0.91 -8.89
N PHE A 147 -11.78 1.78 -9.48
CA PHE A 147 -12.17 3.15 -9.77
C PHE A 147 -12.36 3.48 -11.25
N ALA A 148 -12.06 2.58 -12.17
CA ALA A 148 -12.18 2.82 -13.61
C ALA A 148 -12.85 1.67 -14.40
N ASP A 149 -13.08 0.52 -13.79
CA ASP A 149 -13.66 -0.63 -14.49
C ASP A 149 -15.10 -0.90 -14.04
N PRO A 150 -16.11 -0.58 -14.87
CA PRO A 150 -17.51 -0.79 -14.50
C PRO A 150 -17.92 -2.28 -14.43
N PHE A 151 -17.14 -3.20 -14.99
CA PHE A 151 -17.37 -4.64 -14.81
C PHE A 151 -16.98 -5.13 -13.42
N ASN A 152 -16.12 -4.39 -12.73
CA ASN A 152 -15.80 -4.65 -11.33
C ASN A 152 -16.69 -3.84 -10.39
N THR A 153 -16.86 -2.55 -10.69
CA THR A 153 -17.54 -1.57 -9.84
C THR A 153 -18.80 -1.08 -10.55
N ALA A 154 -19.92 -1.75 -10.33
CA ALA A 154 -21.19 -1.39 -10.93
C ALA A 154 -21.62 0.04 -10.56
N GLY A 155 -21.26 0.52 -9.40
CA GLY A 155 -21.52 1.89 -8.94
C GLY A 155 -21.04 2.97 -9.90
N LEU A 156 -20.00 2.74 -10.70
CA LEU A 156 -19.50 3.67 -11.73
C LEU A 156 -20.57 4.02 -12.78
N VAL A 157 -21.54 3.14 -12.97
CA VAL A 157 -22.62 3.32 -13.97
C VAL A 157 -23.94 3.69 -13.30
N ILE A 158 -24.21 3.15 -12.11
CA ILE A 158 -25.55 3.23 -11.50
C ILE A 158 -25.66 4.26 -10.36
N ASP A 159 -24.56 4.70 -9.74
CA ASP A 159 -24.59 5.74 -8.69
C ASP A 159 -24.28 7.10 -9.31
N PRO A 160 -25.25 8.05 -9.31
CA PRO A 160 -25.04 9.39 -9.89
C PRO A 160 -23.85 10.16 -9.31
N ARG A 161 -23.40 9.81 -8.10
CA ARG A 161 -22.22 10.43 -7.45
C ARG A 161 -20.89 9.92 -8.02
N MET A 162 -20.89 8.82 -8.80
CA MET A 162 -19.70 8.22 -9.39
C MET A 162 -19.66 8.29 -10.91
N THR A 163 -20.78 8.63 -11.58
CA THR A 163 -20.89 8.63 -13.05
C THR A 163 -20.00 9.64 -13.77
N GLU A 164 -19.50 10.68 -13.07
CA GLU A 164 -18.48 11.56 -13.64
C GLU A 164 -17.06 10.99 -13.54
N GLY A 165 -16.92 9.78 -13.00
CA GLY A 165 -15.67 9.06 -12.90
C GLY A 165 -14.73 9.56 -11.81
N PHE A 166 -13.46 9.20 -11.98
CA PHE A 166 -12.40 9.46 -11.01
C PHE A 166 -11.15 10.03 -11.68
N LYS A 167 -10.39 10.83 -10.93
CA LYS A 167 -9.09 11.36 -11.32
C LYS A 167 -7.99 10.52 -10.67
N PHE A 168 -7.02 10.11 -11.47
CA PHE A 168 -5.88 9.32 -11.05
C PHE A 168 -4.62 10.19 -11.12
N GLU A 169 -3.99 10.43 -9.99
CA GLU A 169 -2.65 11.01 -9.93
C GLU A 169 -1.64 9.87 -10.06
N VAL A 170 -0.89 9.87 -11.15
CA VAL A 170 0.09 8.84 -11.49
C VAL A 170 1.48 9.41 -11.36
N LEU A 171 2.35 8.75 -10.59
CA LEU A 171 3.75 9.11 -10.42
C LEU A 171 4.63 8.37 -11.43
N ASP A 172 5.56 9.10 -12.06
CA ASP A 172 6.78 8.55 -12.64
C ASP A 172 7.84 8.50 -11.53
N VAL A 173 8.05 7.32 -10.96
CA VAL A 173 8.95 7.14 -9.81
C VAL A 173 10.43 7.25 -10.20
N LEU A 174 10.77 7.27 -11.49
CA LEU A 174 12.14 7.46 -11.96
C LEU A 174 12.48 8.95 -12.12
N GLU A 175 11.54 9.73 -12.64
CA GLU A 175 11.71 11.16 -12.92
C GLU A 175 11.23 12.05 -11.77
N SER A 176 10.58 11.48 -10.74
CA SER A 176 9.91 12.24 -9.67
C SER A 176 8.93 13.28 -10.23
N LYS A 177 8.13 12.85 -11.19
CA LYS A 177 7.09 13.66 -11.83
C LYS A 177 5.75 12.98 -11.68
N LYS A 178 4.67 13.73 -11.82
CA LYS A 178 3.30 13.22 -11.77
C LYS A 178 2.45 13.79 -12.88
N VAL A 179 1.40 13.05 -13.23
CA VAL A 179 0.34 13.48 -14.14
C VAL A 179 -1.00 13.04 -13.59
N THR A 180 -2.01 13.89 -13.75
CA THR A 180 -3.40 13.57 -13.39
C THR A 180 -4.18 13.22 -14.64
N LEU A 181 -4.85 12.06 -14.63
CA LEU A 181 -5.70 11.55 -15.70
C LEU A 181 -7.12 11.35 -15.18
N LYS A 182 -8.12 11.73 -15.98
CA LYS A 182 -9.52 11.53 -15.66
C LYS A 182 -10.08 10.32 -16.40
N CYS A 183 -10.66 9.37 -15.69
CA CYS A 183 -11.38 8.25 -16.27
C CYS A 183 -12.90 8.46 -16.12
N PRO A 184 -13.70 8.10 -17.16
CA PRO A 184 -13.33 7.23 -18.28
C PRO A 184 -12.62 7.90 -19.47
N GLU A 185 -12.53 9.21 -19.55
CA GLU A 185 -12.07 9.93 -20.75
C GLU A 185 -10.64 9.60 -21.18
N GLU A 186 -9.72 9.38 -20.19
CA GLU A 186 -8.30 9.11 -20.41
C GLU A 186 -7.90 7.69 -19.96
N MET A 187 -8.84 6.75 -20.02
CA MET A 187 -8.60 5.38 -19.54
C MET A 187 -7.47 4.67 -20.29
N TYR A 188 -7.34 4.89 -21.60
CA TYR A 188 -6.28 4.26 -22.40
C TYR A 188 -4.89 4.81 -22.05
N GLU A 189 -4.78 6.11 -21.77
CA GLU A 189 -3.56 6.74 -21.30
C GLU A 189 -3.16 6.20 -19.93
N LEU A 190 -4.13 6.08 -19.01
CA LEU A 190 -3.92 5.48 -17.71
C LEU A 190 -3.36 4.06 -17.84
N LEU A 191 -4.02 3.20 -18.63
CA LEU A 191 -3.61 1.81 -18.83
C LEU A 191 -2.21 1.70 -19.45
N ALA A 192 -1.89 2.56 -20.42
CA ALA A 192 -0.57 2.58 -21.06
C ALA A 192 0.55 2.90 -20.05
N LEU A 193 0.31 3.84 -19.13
CA LEU A 193 1.28 4.17 -18.09
C LEU A 193 1.38 3.05 -17.05
N ILE A 194 0.28 2.73 -16.37
CA ILE A 194 0.29 1.82 -15.22
C ILE A 194 0.63 0.37 -15.57
N GLY A 195 0.55 0.01 -16.84
CA GLY A 195 1.08 -1.25 -17.36
C GLY A 195 2.59 -1.42 -17.16
N THR A 196 3.33 -0.33 -16.93
CA THR A 196 4.76 -0.35 -16.56
C THR A 196 4.91 -0.08 -15.07
N THR A 197 4.55 -1.08 -14.25
CA THR A 197 4.38 -0.99 -12.80
C THR A 197 5.65 -0.61 -12.02
N GLY A 198 6.83 -0.90 -12.56
CA GLY A 198 8.10 -0.48 -11.95
C GLY A 198 8.42 1.00 -12.15
N ARG A 199 7.63 1.73 -12.93
CA ARG A 199 7.85 3.15 -13.22
C ARG A 199 6.65 4.03 -12.95
N TYR A 200 5.45 3.65 -13.44
CA TYR A 200 4.25 4.48 -13.30
C TYR A 200 3.32 3.88 -12.26
N VAL A 201 3.05 4.64 -11.22
CA VAL A 201 2.32 4.17 -10.04
C VAL A 201 1.17 5.10 -9.73
N ILE A 202 -0.03 4.55 -9.55
CA ILE A 202 -1.17 5.31 -9.05
C ILE A 202 -0.87 5.69 -7.60
N TYR A 203 -0.79 7.00 -7.36
CA TYR A 203 -0.52 7.56 -6.04
C TYR A 203 -1.79 7.93 -5.29
N ARG A 204 -2.69 8.65 -5.96
CA ARG A 204 -3.96 9.09 -5.38
C ARG A 204 -5.10 8.92 -6.36
N VAL A 205 -6.28 8.69 -5.83
CA VAL A 205 -7.53 8.69 -6.60
C VAL A 205 -8.51 9.65 -5.96
N TRP A 206 -9.13 10.49 -6.79
CA TRP A 206 -10.08 11.50 -6.40
C TRP A 206 -11.39 11.30 -7.14
N ARG A 207 -12.53 11.48 -6.48
CA ARG A 207 -13.81 11.51 -7.17
C ARG A 207 -13.91 12.78 -8.03
N ALA A 208 -14.31 12.64 -9.30
CA ALA A 208 -14.20 13.74 -10.26
C ALA A 208 -15.16 14.91 -9.96
N ILE A 209 -16.39 14.61 -9.49
CA ILE A 209 -17.44 15.58 -9.28
C ILE A 209 -17.13 16.64 -8.20
N ASP A 210 -16.40 16.28 -7.16
CA ASP A 210 -16.18 17.14 -5.98
C ASP A 210 -14.75 17.12 -5.43
N ASN A 211 -13.83 16.42 -6.09
CA ASN A 211 -12.45 16.21 -5.65
C ASN A 211 -12.33 15.57 -4.26
N LEU A 212 -13.27 14.73 -3.88
CA LEU A 212 -13.17 13.94 -2.66
C LEU A 212 -12.07 12.89 -2.82
N ILE A 213 -11.13 12.86 -1.85
CA ILE A 213 -10.07 11.84 -1.84
C ILE A 213 -10.66 10.46 -1.57
N CYS A 214 -10.30 9.49 -2.41
CA CYS A 214 -10.86 8.13 -2.37
C CYS A 214 -9.82 7.09 -2.00
N ALA A 215 -8.60 7.23 -2.54
CA ALA A 215 -7.52 6.29 -2.28
C ALA A 215 -6.16 7.00 -2.27
N VAL A 216 -5.22 6.44 -1.49
CA VAL A 216 -3.81 6.84 -1.45
C VAL A 216 -2.95 5.59 -1.38
N SER A 217 -1.94 5.49 -2.23
CA SER A 217 -0.92 4.44 -2.17
C SER A 217 0.43 5.01 -1.73
N SER A 218 1.21 4.26 -0.93
CA SER A 218 2.52 4.70 -0.46
C SER A 218 3.58 4.60 -1.56
N THR A 219 3.81 5.71 -2.22
CA THR A 219 4.89 5.86 -3.19
C THR A 219 6.01 6.76 -2.69
N THR A 220 5.80 7.38 -1.52
CA THR A 220 6.75 8.26 -0.85
C THR A 220 7.28 7.62 0.41
N LYS A 221 8.47 8.06 0.82
CA LYS A 221 9.12 7.65 2.06
C LYS A 221 8.97 8.73 3.12
N LEU A 222 9.30 8.39 4.36
CA LEU A 222 9.25 9.31 5.50
C LEU A 222 10.14 10.53 5.24
N SER A 223 9.55 11.60 4.72
CA SER A 223 10.27 12.72 4.10
C SER A 223 11.01 13.59 5.10
N LEU A 224 10.44 13.80 6.28
CA LEU A 224 10.99 14.72 7.29
C LEU A 224 12.23 14.19 8.00
N ILE A 225 12.46 12.87 7.95
CA ILE A 225 13.54 12.22 8.71
C ILE A 225 14.52 11.50 7.80
N ALA A 226 14.03 10.76 6.82
CA ALA A 226 14.86 9.92 5.94
C ALA A 226 15.16 10.53 4.56
N GLY A 227 14.65 11.73 4.29
CA GLY A 227 14.71 12.37 2.98
C GLY A 227 13.58 11.87 2.06
N ARG A 228 13.18 12.73 1.10
CA ARG A 228 12.06 12.45 0.22
C ARG A 228 12.50 11.63 -0.98
N TYR A 229 12.03 10.40 -1.02
CA TYR A 229 12.20 9.52 -2.17
C TYR A 229 10.83 9.10 -2.70
N VAL A 230 10.72 8.99 -4.01
CA VAL A 230 9.54 8.45 -4.68
C VAL A 230 9.78 6.99 -5.03
N GLY A 231 8.75 6.15 -4.95
CA GLY A 231 8.82 4.74 -5.34
C GLY A 231 9.25 3.77 -4.23
N LYS A 232 8.61 3.86 -3.05
CA LYS A 232 8.77 2.85 -1.99
C LYS A 232 8.17 1.52 -2.43
N ASP A 233 8.96 0.45 -2.27
CA ASP A 233 8.51 -0.94 -2.41
C ASP A 233 7.59 -1.37 -1.26
N ASP A 234 6.96 -2.52 -1.42
CA ASP A 234 6.01 -3.07 -0.45
C ASP A 234 4.97 -2.03 -0.02
N PRO A 235 4.15 -1.52 -0.97
CA PRO A 235 3.32 -0.37 -0.70
C PRO A 235 2.16 -0.69 0.22
N VAL A 236 1.69 0.36 0.90
CA VAL A 236 0.42 0.41 1.62
C VAL A 236 -0.60 1.18 0.78
N CYS A 237 -1.86 0.79 0.82
CA CYS A 237 -2.95 1.49 0.15
C CYS A 237 -4.11 1.73 1.12
N ILE A 238 -4.54 2.99 1.26
CA ILE A 238 -5.70 3.41 2.06
C ILE A 238 -6.84 3.70 1.09
N ILE A 239 -8.00 3.10 1.27
CA ILE A 239 -9.17 3.28 0.41
C ILE A 239 -10.41 3.60 1.27
N ARG A 240 -11.09 4.70 0.94
CA ARG A 240 -12.42 5.00 1.48
C ARG A 240 -13.50 4.33 0.64
N THR A 241 -14.53 3.81 1.28
CA THR A 241 -15.60 3.07 0.62
C THR A 241 -16.99 3.63 0.93
N GLN A 242 -18.00 3.16 0.23
CA GLN A 242 -19.43 3.49 0.46
C GLN A 242 -19.78 4.97 0.25
N HIS A 243 -21.04 5.34 0.39
CA HIS A 243 -21.55 6.72 0.32
C HIS A 243 -21.11 7.49 -0.93
N GLY A 244 -21.29 6.91 -2.13
CA GLY A 244 -20.89 7.49 -3.41
C GLY A 244 -19.41 7.26 -3.73
N LEU A 245 -18.83 6.27 -3.10
CA LEU A 245 -17.57 5.60 -3.46
C LEU A 245 -17.85 4.12 -3.69
N PRO A 246 -16.92 3.38 -4.32
CA PRO A 246 -17.06 1.94 -4.48
C PRO A 246 -17.42 1.23 -3.17
N ALA A 247 -18.29 0.25 -3.23
CA ALA A 247 -18.64 -0.55 -2.07
C ALA A 247 -17.45 -1.39 -1.59
N THR A 248 -17.41 -1.73 -0.30
CA THR A 248 -16.36 -2.59 0.28
C THR A 248 -16.17 -3.88 -0.54
N GLY A 249 -17.28 -4.54 -0.95
CA GLY A 249 -17.21 -5.73 -1.78
C GLY A 249 -16.63 -5.49 -3.18
N GLU A 250 -16.88 -4.32 -3.77
CA GLU A 250 -16.30 -3.94 -5.07
C GLU A 250 -14.78 -3.68 -4.96
N VAL A 251 -14.32 -3.15 -3.82
CA VAL A 251 -12.88 -2.98 -3.54
C VAL A 251 -12.18 -4.31 -3.35
N LEU A 252 -12.84 -5.29 -2.75
CA LEU A 252 -12.28 -6.61 -2.49
C LEU A 252 -12.33 -7.56 -3.69
N ALA A 253 -13.29 -7.35 -4.60
CA ALA A 253 -13.55 -8.25 -5.73
C ALA A 253 -12.33 -8.55 -6.62
N PRO A 254 -11.42 -7.58 -6.95
CA PRO A 254 -10.24 -7.88 -7.75
C PRO A 254 -9.28 -8.90 -7.11
N LEU A 255 -9.34 -9.07 -5.79
CA LEU A 255 -8.48 -9.99 -5.03
C LEU A 255 -9.03 -11.42 -4.98
N MET A 256 -10.21 -11.68 -5.56
CA MET A 256 -10.74 -13.05 -5.67
C MET A 256 -9.95 -13.92 -6.66
N HIS A 257 -9.10 -13.31 -7.48
CA HIS A 257 -8.15 -13.96 -8.37
C HIS A 257 -6.75 -13.42 -8.14
N SER A 258 -5.75 -14.30 -8.23
CA SER A 258 -4.36 -13.86 -8.14
C SER A 258 -3.95 -13.14 -9.41
N TYR A 259 -3.29 -12.00 -9.28
CA TYR A 259 -2.63 -11.30 -10.38
C TYR A 259 -1.14 -11.16 -10.11
N LEU A 260 -0.37 -10.95 -11.19
CA LEU A 260 1.08 -10.86 -11.08
C LEU A 260 1.51 -9.46 -10.70
N VAL A 261 2.45 -9.39 -9.76
CA VAL A 261 3.15 -8.16 -9.33
C VAL A 261 4.65 -8.35 -9.46
N ALA A 262 5.37 -7.26 -9.70
CA ALA A 262 6.83 -7.28 -9.70
C ALA A 262 7.36 -7.18 -8.26
N GLY A 263 8.59 -7.67 -8.03
CA GLY A 263 9.31 -7.53 -6.76
C GLY A 263 9.68 -8.84 -6.08
N TRP A 264 9.20 -9.99 -6.55
CA TRP A 264 9.51 -11.30 -5.99
C TRP A 264 10.92 -11.78 -6.37
N MET A 265 11.42 -12.81 -5.68
CA MET A 265 12.71 -13.45 -5.94
C MET A 265 13.86 -12.43 -6.03
N ARG A 266 14.23 -11.83 -4.90
CA ARG A 266 15.27 -10.78 -4.81
C ARG A 266 14.95 -9.49 -5.60
N GLY A 267 13.65 -9.20 -5.78
CA GLY A 267 13.19 -8.01 -6.50
C GLY A 267 13.25 -8.12 -8.03
N SER A 268 13.62 -9.27 -8.59
CA SER A 268 13.88 -9.39 -10.03
C SER A 268 12.74 -10.02 -10.83
N HIS A 269 11.79 -10.70 -10.18
CA HIS A 269 10.75 -11.49 -10.84
C HIS A 269 9.35 -10.95 -10.58
N TRP A 270 8.46 -11.27 -11.49
CA TRP A 270 7.03 -11.20 -11.26
C TRP A 270 6.58 -12.41 -10.44
N GLY A 271 5.65 -12.18 -9.54
CA GLY A 271 5.05 -13.23 -8.73
C GLY A 271 3.57 -13.01 -8.49
N PRO A 272 2.84 -14.07 -8.13
CA PRO A 272 1.41 -13.96 -7.86
C PRO A 272 1.16 -13.28 -6.52
N LEU A 273 0.40 -12.18 -6.52
CA LEU A 273 -0.04 -11.54 -5.29
C LEU A 273 -1.08 -12.43 -4.59
N MET A 274 -0.77 -12.87 -3.38
CA MET A 274 -1.60 -13.78 -2.62
C MET A 274 -2.32 -13.06 -1.48
N PRO A 275 -3.67 -12.96 -1.51
CA PRO A 275 -4.44 -12.41 -0.41
C PRO A 275 -4.42 -13.37 0.78
N VAL A 276 -3.99 -12.89 1.95
CA VAL A 276 -3.87 -13.70 3.15
C VAL A 276 -4.41 -12.98 4.38
N SER A 277 -4.81 -13.76 5.40
CA SER A 277 -5.13 -13.19 6.70
C SER A 277 -3.89 -12.59 7.36
N LEU A 278 -4.07 -11.68 8.30
CA LEU A 278 -2.98 -11.08 9.08
C LEU A 278 -2.07 -12.16 9.72
N LYS A 279 -2.66 -13.24 10.26
CA LYS A 279 -1.91 -14.35 10.87
C LYS A 279 -1.04 -15.14 9.88
N ASP A 280 -1.38 -15.08 8.57
CA ASP A 280 -0.75 -15.85 7.50
C ASP A 280 0.13 -14.96 6.60
N SER A 281 0.45 -13.73 7.02
CA SER A 281 1.22 -12.74 6.25
C SER A 281 2.69 -13.14 6.02
N ARG A 282 3.18 -14.19 6.67
CA ARG A 282 4.58 -14.65 6.60
C ARG A 282 5.00 -15.02 5.18
N CYS A 283 6.13 -14.46 4.74
CA CYS A 283 6.76 -14.80 3.46
C CYS A 283 7.86 -15.83 3.67
N THR A 284 7.66 -17.08 3.24
CA THR A 284 8.55 -18.19 3.57
C THR A 284 9.22 -18.85 2.38
N VAL A 285 8.59 -18.90 1.22
CA VAL A 285 9.08 -19.59 0.04
C VAL A 285 9.81 -18.61 -0.87
N PHE A 286 11.13 -18.55 -0.71
CA PHE A 286 12.00 -17.63 -1.45
C PHE A 286 11.55 -16.16 -1.32
N ASP A 287 11.39 -15.73 -0.06
CA ASP A 287 10.87 -14.40 0.28
C ASP A 287 9.50 -14.10 -0.37
N GLY A 288 8.59 -15.06 -0.29
CA GLY A 288 7.28 -14.90 -0.92
C GLY A 288 6.44 -16.19 -0.86
N PRO A 289 5.55 -16.42 -1.84
CA PRO A 289 5.15 -15.47 -2.90
C PRO A 289 4.66 -14.14 -2.33
N PRO A 290 4.59 -13.06 -3.15
CA PRO A 290 4.10 -11.76 -2.71
C PRO A 290 2.79 -11.86 -1.91
N ARG A 291 2.71 -11.14 -0.79
CA ARG A 291 1.54 -11.15 0.10
C ARG A 291 0.82 -9.82 0.06
N ILE A 292 -0.50 -9.90 0.23
CA ILE A 292 -1.32 -8.76 0.59
C ILE A 292 -2.18 -9.13 1.80
N VAL A 293 -2.18 -8.28 2.81
CA VAL A 293 -3.12 -8.29 3.93
C VAL A 293 -4.09 -7.12 3.78
N GLY A 294 -5.28 -7.24 4.35
CA GLY A 294 -6.30 -6.20 4.25
C GLY A 294 -7.11 -6.09 5.53
N ILE A 295 -7.14 -4.90 6.10
CA ILE A 295 -7.95 -4.58 7.27
C ILE A 295 -9.03 -3.57 6.92
N GLY A 296 -10.20 -3.73 7.54
CA GLY A 296 -11.32 -2.80 7.42
C GLY A 296 -11.70 -2.23 8.78
N PHE A 297 -12.04 -0.96 8.83
CA PHE A 297 -12.49 -0.29 10.04
C PHE A 297 -13.36 0.91 9.70
N GLN A 298 -14.01 1.45 10.74
CA GLN A 298 -14.84 2.63 10.66
C GLN A 298 -14.12 3.81 11.32
N VAL A 299 -14.08 4.97 10.66
CA VAL A 299 -13.65 6.21 11.29
C VAL A 299 -14.87 7.03 11.68
N SER A 300 -14.87 7.55 12.90
CA SER A 300 -15.88 8.45 13.42
C SER A 300 -15.29 9.36 14.49
N ASN A 301 -15.58 10.65 14.40
CA ASN A 301 -15.10 11.69 15.34
C ASN A 301 -13.58 11.70 15.52
N GLY A 302 -12.84 11.49 14.44
CA GLY A 302 -11.37 11.50 14.42
C GLY A 302 -10.71 10.26 14.97
N ARG A 303 -11.45 9.16 15.19
CA ARG A 303 -10.98 7.91 15.78
C ARG A 303 -11.43 6.70 14.97
N ILE A 304 -10.75 5.56 15.15
CA ILE A 304 -11.31 4.25 14.81
C ILE A 304 -12.49 3.99 15.75
N ALA A 305 -13.61 3.50 15.23
CA ALA A 305 -14.75 3.12 16.05
C ALA A 305 -14.35 1.98 17.00
N GLU A 306 -14.80 2.06 18.24
CA GLU A 306 -14.48 1.15 19.32
C GLU A 306 -15.69 0.31 19.70
N ASP A 307 -15.45 -0.87 20.25
CA ASP A 307 -16.46 -1.72 20.88
C ASP A 307 -16.80 -1.22 22.29
N ASP A 308 -17.71 -1.94 22.97
CA ASP A 308 -18.15 -1.61 24.33
C ASP A 308 -17.04 -1.71 25.39
N GLU A 309 -15.89 -2.32 25.04
CA GLU A 309 -14.70 -2.43 25.90
C GLU A 309 -13.66 -1.33 25.57
N GLY A 310 -13.94 -0.45 24.61
CA GLY A 310 -13.02 0.61 24.16
C GLY A 310 -11.90 0.10 23.24
N LYS A 311 -12.08 -1.04 22.60
CA LYS A 311 -11.10 -1.60 21.68
C LYS A 311 -11.44 -1.21 20.23
N PRO A 312 -10.44 -0.83 19.41
CA PRO A 312 -10.66 -0.56 18.00
C PRO A 312 -11.31 -1.74 17.26
N MET A 313 -12.43 -1.49 16.60
CA MET A 313 -13.12 -2.49 15.77
C MET A 313 -12.41 -2.64 14.43
N ILE A 314 -11.50 -3.58 14.33
CA ILE A 314 -10.71 -3.91 13.13
C ILE A 314 -11.13 -5.29 12.62
N ILE A 315 -11.41 -5.37 11.33
CA ILE A 315 -11.75 -6.62 10.64
C ILE A 315 -10.60 -7.03 9.73
N ASP A 316 -10.14 -8.28 9.87
CA ASP A 316 -9.24 -8.93 8.92
C ASP A 316 -10.06 -9.37 7.69
N LEU A 317 -10.10 -8.52 6.66
CA LEU A 317 -10.96 -8.71 5.49
C LEU A 317 -10.53 -9.90 4.63
N LEU A 318 -9.24 -10.16 4.56
CA LEU A 318 -8.70 -11.24 3.73
C LEU A 318 -8.62 -12.59 4.47
N ALA A 319 -9.13 -12.67 5.70
CA ALA A 319 -9.35 -13.94 6.38
C ALA A 319 -10.56 -14.73 5.81
N ASP A 320 -11.43 -14.07 5.03
CA ASP A 320 -12.61 -14.70 4.43
C ASP A 320 -12.21 -15.87 3.50
N PRO A 321 -12.84 -17.06 3.64
CA PRO A 321 -12.68 -18.18 2.72
C PRO A 321 -12.98 -17.88 1.24
N ALA A 322 -13.71 -16.81 0.95
CA ALA A 322 -13.94 -16.33 -0.44
C ALA A 322 -12.63 -16.14 -1.22
N PHE A 323 -11.53 -15.86 -0.55
CA PHE A 323 -10.20 -15.70 -1.17
C PHE A 323 -9.40 -17.01 -1.30
N ASP A 324 -9.92 -18.16 -0.88
CA ASP A 324 -9.19 -19.43 -0.95
C ASP A 324 -8.83 -19.84 -2.37
N MET A 325 -9.66 -19.49 -3.34
CA MET A 325 -9.35 -19.75 -4.75
C MET A 325 -8.13 -18.95 -5.19
N ALA A 326 -8.08 -17.66 -4.92
CA ALA A 326 -6.94 -16.81 -5.21
C ALA A 326 -5.64 -17.31 -4.53
N ARG A 327 -5.74 -17.80 -3.29
CA ARG A 327 -4.59 -18.41 -2.57
C ARG A 327 -4.09 -19.66 -3.28
N ARG A 328 -4.99 -20.56 -3.72
CA ARG A 328 -4.63 -21.76 -4.49
C ARG A 328 -4.02 -21.42 -5.84
N GLU A 329 -4.58 -20.46 -6.55
CA GLU A 329 -4.03 -19.96 -7.83
C GLU A 329 -2.61 -19.39 -7.63
N ALA A 330 -2.43 -18.52 -6.63
CA ALA A 330 -1.13 -17.94 -6.31
C ALA A 330 -0.09 -19.01 -5.99
N MET A 331 -0.43 -20.02 -5.20
CA MET A 331 0.48 -21.13 -4.88
C MET A 331 0.84 -21.95 -6.12
N ALA A 332 -0.10 -22.23 -7.01
CA ALA A 332 0.15 -22.98 -8.25
C ALA A 332 1.07 -22.20 -9.20
N ILE A 333 0.81 -20.89 -9.37
CA ILE A 333 1.65 -19.99 -10.17
C ILE A 333 3.05 -19.90 -9.56
N ALA A 334 3.17 -19.66 -8.27
CA ALA A 334 4.46 -19.59 -7.56
C ALA A 334 5.27 -20.88 -7.72
N ALA A 335 4.64 -22.05 -7.57
CA ALA A 335 5.31 -23.34 -7.76
C ALA A 335 5.81 -23.51 -9.21
N THR A 336 5.09 -23.02 -10.19
CA THR A 336 5.49 -23.04 -11.60
C THR A 336 6.69 -22.12 -11.86
N LEU A 337 6.62 -20.86 -11.38
CA LEU A 337 7.69 -19.89 -11.54
C LEU A 337 8.97 -20.35 -10.84
N ARG A 338 8.88 -20.94 -9.65
CA ARG A 338 10.04 -21.44 -8.92
C ARG A 338 10.73 -22.62 -9.60
N ARG A 339 10.03 -23.40 -10.39
CA ARG A 339 10.66 -24.45 -11.22
C ARG A 339 11.50 -23.90 -12.37
N MET A 340 11.26 -22.66 -12.79
CA MET A 340 12.06 -21.96 -13.79
C MET A 340 13.38 -21.40 -13.21
N GLY A 341 13.47 -21.29 -11.88
CA GLY A 341 14.68 -20.81 -11.19
C GLY A 341 14.89 -19.30 -11.34
N GLU A 342 16.15 -18.90 -11.51
CA GLU A 342 16.54 -17.49 -11.70
C GLU A 342 16.34 -17.01 -13.14
N PHE A 343 15.92 -17.89 -14.03
CA PHE A 343 15.65 -17.55 -15.42
C PHE A 343 14.21 -17.10 -15.53
N GLU A 344 13.97 -15.99 -16.18
CA GLU A 344 12.63 -15.48 -16.47
C GLU A 344 11.46 -16.26 -15.79
N PRO A 345 10.40 -15.69 -15.36
CA PRO A 345 9.63 -14.71 -16.13
C PRO A 345 9.76 -13.27 -15.62
N ALA A 346 10.21 -12.41 -16.48
CA ALA A 346 10.11 -10.97 -16.31
C ALA A 346 9.39 -10.38 -17.53
N ARG A 347 8.70 -9.27 -17.34
CA ARG A 347 8.15 -8.52 -18.46
C ARG A 347 9.27 -7.75 -19.15
N LEU A 348 9.30 -7.76 -20.47
CA LEU A 348 10.20 -6.92 -21.24
C LEU A 348 9.94 -5.43 -20.98
N GLY A 349 11.00 -4.62 -20.95
CA GLY A 349 10.89 -3.17 -20.95
C GLY A 349 10.20 -2.67 -22.24
N ALA A 350 9.62 -1.47 -22.18
CA ALA A 350 8.91 -0.90 -23.31
C ALA A 350 9.79 -0.77 -24.57
N GLU A 351 11.08 -0.56 -24.39
CA GLU A 351 12.09 -0.47 -25.46
C GLU A 351 12.37 -1.80 -26.16
N ALA A 352 12.09 -2.91 -25.50
CA ALA A 352 12.29 -4.26 -26.02
C ALA A 352 10.98 -4.91 -26.51
N MET A 353 9.85 -4.22 -26.40
CA MET A 353 8.55 -4.71 -26.85
C MET A 353 8.35 -4.42 -28.34
N GLU A 354 7.97 -5.43 -29.11
CA GLU A 354 7.65 -5.28 -30.55
C GLU A 354 6.48 -4.32 -30.78
N TYR A 355 5.47 -4.39 -29.92
CA TYR A 355 4.27 -3.55 -30.01
C TYR A 355 4.01 -2.83 -28.69
N THR A 356 4.04 -1.50 -28.68
CA THR A 356 3.69 -0.68 -27.52
C THR A 356 3.13 0.66 -27.96
N THR A 357 2.11 1.14 -27.23
CA THR A 357 1.54 2.49 -27.41
C THR A 357 2.18 3.51 -26.44
N LEU A 358 2.98 3.06 -25.49
CA LEU A 358 3.55 3.90 -24.44
C LEU A 358 4.31 5.14 -24.97
N PRO A 359 5.19 5.05 -26.01
CA PRO A 359 5.87 6.23 -26.52
C PRO A 359 4.92 7.32 -27.05
N LYS A 360 3.81 6.93 -27.70
CA LYS A 360 2.80 7.89 -28.19
C LYS A 360 2.04 8.55 -27.04
N VAL A 361 1.73 7.79 -25.99
CA VAL A 361 1.08 8.32 -24.78
C VAL A 361 2.01 9.29 -24.06
N LEU A 362 3.29 8.95 -23.90
CA LEU A 362 4.28 9.84 -23.28
C LEU A 362 4.45 11.15 -24.06
N GLU A 363 4.49 11.11 -25.40
CA GLU A 363 4.54 12.33 -26.21
C GLU A 363 3.26 13.17 -26.05
N LYS A 364 2.07 12.55 -26.01
CA LYS A 364 0.80 13.23 -25.75
C LYS A 364 0.75 13.92 -24.39
N LEU A 365 1.36 13.32 -23.37
CA LEU A 365 1.29 13.77 -21.98
C LEU A 365 2.49 14.62 -21.53
N LYS A 366 3.52 14.81 -22.38
CA LYS A 366 4.82 15.39 -22.00
C LYS A 366 4.72 16.75 -21.26
N ASP A 367 3.81 17.63 -21.72
CA ASP A 367 3.62 18.96 -21.16
C ASP A 367 2.69 18.97 -19.92
N ARG A 368 2.12 17.83 -19.54
CA ARG A 368 1.24 17.63 -18.37
C ARG A 368 1.97 17.06 -17.17
N PHE A 369 3.18 16.51 -17.38
CA PHE A 369 3.98 16.02 -16.27
C PHE A 369 4.58 17.20 -15.50
N GLU A 370 4.25 17.27 -14.20
CA GLU A 370 4.74 18.28 -13.26
C GLU A 370 5.62 17.64 -12.18
N PRO A 371 6.47 18.38 -11.45
CA PRO A 371 7.21 17.85 -10.29
C PRO A 371 6.27 17.21 -9.25
N ALA A 372 6.68 16.07 -8.68
CA ALA A 372 5.91 15.31 -7.72
C ALA A 372 5.96 15.91 -6.31
#